data_9b4aae95e0b0138dc3ccc008654c7d07
#
_entry.id   9b4aae95e0b0138dc3ccc008654c7d07
#
_cell.length_a   1.000
_cell.length_b   1.000
_cell.length_c   1.000
_cell.angle_alpha   90.00
_cell.angle_beta   90.00
_cell.angle_gamma   90.00
#
_symmetry.space_group_name_H-M   'P 1'
#
loop_
_entity.id
_entity.type
_entity.pdbx_description
1 polymer ?
#
loop_
_entity_poly.entity_id
_entity_poly.type
_entity_poly.pdbx_seq_one_letter_code
_entity_poly.pdbx_strand_id
1 'polypeptide(L)'
;MIKATYVDHMGSDLSVVNSARVSFGKTSKLVCTNLVLGTYDLSKGDKKLINYLAKHKHTSPFGHAFASFHIKAPIFVARQLVKHKFLRWNEISRRYVDDEPEFFVPDVWRGRSADKKQGSEGKVDLPAYAHI
;
A
#
# COMPACT_ATOMS: atom_id res chain seq x y z
N MET A 1 -4.23 -4.86 16.90
CA MET A 1 -2.92 -4.84 16.18
C MET A 1 -3.18 -4.48 14.71
N ILE A 2 -2.39 -3.58 14.12
CA ILE A 2 -2.48 -3.27 12.68
C ILE A 2 -1.55 -4.22 11.93
N LYS A 3 -2.06 -4.89 10.89
CA LYS A 3 -1.30 -5.89 10.12
C LYS A 3 -1.70 -5.82 8.64
N ALA A 4 -0.71 -5.92 7.75
CA ALA A 4 -0.89 -6.16 6.34
C ALA A 4 -0.19 -7.47 5.96
N THR A 5 -0.92 -8.38 5.36
CA THR A 5 -0.41 -9.69 4.93
C THR A 5 -0.54 -9.77 3.41
N TYR A 6 0.57 -10.00 2.73
CA TYR A 6 0.57 -10.22 1.29
C TYR A 6 -0.23 -11.49 0.96
N VAL A 7 -1.03 -11.42 -0.08
CA VAL A 7 -1.86 -12.54 -0.57
C VAL A 7 -1.34 -13.00 -1.92
N ASP A 8 -1.34 -12.09 -2.91
CA ASP A 8 -1.00 -12.43 -4.30
C ASP A 8 -0.67 -11.17 -5.10
N HIS A 9 -0.13 -11.34 -6.30
CA HIS A 9 0.10 -10.24 -7.24
C HIS A 9 -0.07 -10.71 -8.69
N MET A 10 -0.33 -9.75 -9.55
CA MET A 10 -0.29 -9.91 -10.99
C MET A 10 0.67 -8.89 -11.59
N GLY A 11 1.47 -9.35 -12.56
CA GLY A 11 2.49 -8.49 -13.16
C GLY A 11 3.73 -8.31 -12.29
N SER A 12 4.61 -7.44 -12.73
CA SER A 12 5.89 -7.15 -12.09
C SER A 12 6.39 -5.78 -12.55
N ASP A 13 7.54 -5.36 -12.06
CA ASP A 13 8.22 -4.16 -12.56
C ASP A 13 8.49 -4.24 -14.06
N LEU A 14 8.76 -5.44 -14.59
CA LEU A 14 8.92 -5.64 -16.05
C LEU A 14 7.60 -5.39 -16.81
N SER A 15 6.45 -5.72 -16.21
CA SER A 15 5.13 -5.41 -16.78
C SER A 15 4.93 -3.90 -16.90
N VAL A 16 5.29 -3.15 -15.86
CA VAL A 16 5.25 -1.67 -15.86
C VAL A 16 6.16 -1.09 -16.92
N VAL A 17 7.40 -1.56 -16.99
CA VAL A 17 8.36 -1.12 -18.01
C VAL A 17 7.83 -1.37 -19.41
N ASN A 18 7.35 -2.58 -19.67
CA ASN A 18 6.91 -2.97 -21.01
C ASN A 18 5.63 -2.23 -21.42
N SER A 19 4.72 -1.97 -20.52
CA SER A 19 3.53 -1.17 -20.81
C SER A 19 3.90 0.26 -21.23
N ALA A 20 4.91 0.87 -20.60
CA ALA A 20 5.40 2.18 -21.00
C ALA A 20 6.14 2.15 -22.35
N ARG A 21 6.88 1.06 -22.63
CA ARG A 21 7.66 0.91 -23.87
C ARG A 21 6.82 0.65 -25.12
N VAL A 22 5.58 0.19 -24.95
CA VAL A 22 4.62 0.01 -26.07
C VAL A 22 4.50 1.29 -26.90
N SER A 23 4.49 2.46 -26.28
CA SER A 23 4.42 3.74 -26.97
C SER A 23 5.59 3.99 -27.94
N PHE A 24 6.69 3.25 -27.80
CA PHE A 24 7.88 3.34 -28.65
C PHE A 24 8.09 2.08 -29.48
N GLY A 25 7.14 1.14 -29.49
CA GLY A 25 7.28 -0.15 -30.18
C GLY A 25 8.44 -1.00 -29.66
N LYS A 26 8.78 -0.86 -28.36
CA LYS A 26 9.93 -1.53 -27.72
C LYS A 26 9.49 -2.47 -26.62
N THR A 27 10.35 -3.44 -26.33
CA THR A 27 10.17 -4.40 -25.23
C THR A 27 11.50 -4.56 -24.49
N SER A 28 11.43 -4.66 -23.18
CA SER A 28 12.54 -5.02 -22.30
C SER A 28 12.44 -6.46 -21.83
N LYS A 29 13.58 -7.02 -21.48
CA LYS A 29 13.70 -8.33 -20.83
C LYS A 29 14.51 -8.17 -19.56
N LEU A 30 14.30 -9.08 -18.61
CA LEU A 30 15.17 -9.16 -17.45
C LEU A 30 16.59 -9.51 -17.87
N VAL A 31 17.56 -8.94 -17.18
CA VAL A 31 18.98 -9.24 -17.35
C VAL A 31 19.47 -10.16 -16.25
N CYS A 32 20.30 -11.13 -16.59
CA CYS A 32 20.92 -12.01 -15.61
C CYS A 32 21.88 -11.18 -14.73
N THR A 33 21.68 -11.21 -13.44
CA THR A 33 22.53 -10.51 -12.46
C THR A 33 23.51 -11.45 -11.77
N ASN A 34 23.17 -12.75 -11.70
CA ASN A 34 24.06 -13.78 -11.20
C ASN A 34 23.74 -15.10 -11.92
N LEU A 35 24.67 -15.56 -12.72
CA LEU A 35 24.49 -16.77 -13.51
C LEU A 35 24.48 -18.03 -12.63
N VAL A 36 25.26 -18.06 -11.55
CA VAL A 36 25.37 -19.22 -10.64
C VAL A 36 24.09 -19.40 -9.84
N LEU A 37 23.50 -18.28 -9.37
CA LEU A 37 22.25 -18.28 -8.59
C LEU A 37 21.00 -18.20 -9.48
N GLY A 38 21.13 -18.07 -10.79
CA GLY A 38 20.00 -17.92 -11.71
C GLY A 38 19.13 -16.69 -11.41
N THR A 39 19.70 -15.60 -10.88
CA THR A 39 18.95 -14.40 -10.53
C THR A 39 18.88 -13.43 -11.71
N TYR A 40 17.71 -12.81 -11.87
CA TYR A 40 17.41 -11.87 -12.94
C TYR A 40 16.83 -10.58 -12.34
N ASP A 41 17.11 -9.46 -12.98
CA ASP A 41 16.62 -8.15 -12.55
C ASP A 41 16.42 -7.24 -13.79
N LEU A 42 15.78 -6.09 -13.55
CA LEU A 42 15.66 -5.05 -14.57
C LEU A 42 17.05 -4.45 -14.93
N SER A 43 17.21 -4.07 -16.18
CA SER A 43 18.36 -3.28 -16.59
C SER A 43 18.43 -1.95 -15.83
N LYS A 44 19.63 -1.36 -15.72
CA LYS A 44 19.79 -0.02 -15.13
C LYS A 44 18.92 1.04 -15.83
N GLY A 45 18.73 0.90 -17.15
CA GLY A 45 17.88 1.79 -17.94
C GLY A 45 16.39 1.65 -17.59
N ASP A 46 15.94 0.43 -17.38
CA ASP A 46 14.54 0.16 -17.00
C ASP A 46 14.21 0.62 -15.59
N LYS A 47 15.14 0.44 -14.64
CA LYS A 47 15.00 1.03 -13.29
C LYS A 47 14.91 2.56 -13.33
N LYS A 48 15.71 3.22 -14.16
CA LYS A 48 15.61 4.67 -14.39
C LYS A 48 14.26 5.06 -14.98
N LEU A 49 13.73 4.26 -15.91
CA LEU A 49 12.43 4.51 -16.53
C LEU A 49 11.30 4.46 -15.48
N ILE A 50 11.25 3.43 -14.62
CA ILE A 50 10.24 3.36 -13.54
C ILE A 50 10.31 4.60 -12.64
N ASN A 51 11.50 4.96 -12.19
CA ASN A 51 11.70 6.15 -11.35
C ASN A 51 11.23 7.43 -12.05
N TYR A 52 11.51 7.57 -13.34
CA TYR A 52 11.04 8.70 -14.15
C TYR A 52 9.52 8.75 -14.23
N LEU A 53 8.86 7.62 -14.53
CA LEU A 53 7.41 7.51 -14.60
C LEU A 53 6.74 7.90 -13.27
N ALA A 54 7.28 7.39 -12.16
CA ALA A 54 6.79 7.71 -10.82
C ALA A 54 6.96 9.19 -10.47
N LYS A 55 8.15 9.74 -10.71
CA LYS A 55 8.47 11.15 -10.45
C LYS A 55 7.57 12.10 -11.23
N HIS A 56 7.27 11.78 -12.48
CA HIS A 56 6.45 12.60 -13.36
C HIS A 56 4.96 12.23 -13.34
N LYS A 57 4.54 11.36 -12.40
CA LYS A 57 3.14 10.94 -12.21
C LYS A 57 2.50 10.33 -13.46
N HIS A 58 3.28 9.62 -14.27
CA HIS A 58 2.78 8.81 -15.37
C HIS A 58 2.21 7.51 -14.81
N THR A 59 0.95 7.55 -14.38
CA THR A 59 0.33 6.48 -13.57
C THR A 59 -0.14 5.28 -14.36
N SER A 60 -0.49 5.44 -15.65
CA SER A 60 -1.07 4.35 -16.44
C SER A 60 -0.19 3.09 -16.58
N PRO A 61 1.16 3.18 -16.75
CA PRO A 61 1.99 1.98 -16.77
C PRO A 61 1.92 1.17 -15.47
N PHE A 62 1.78 1.82 -14.31
CA PHE A 62 1.66 1.15 -13.02
C PHE A 62 0.35 0.37 -12.87
N GLY A 63 -0.68 0.70 -13.66
CA GLY A 63 -1.93 -0.06 -13.72
C GLY A 63 -1.79 -1.46 -14.33
N HIS A 64 -0.60 -1.85 -14.81
CA HIS A 64 -0.32 -3.19 -15.35
C HIS A 64 0.34 -4.13 -14.33
N ALA A 65 0.43 -3.73 -13.07
CA ALA A 65 0.86 -4.57 -11.96
C ALA A 65 -0.02 -4.31 -10.74
N PHE A 66 -0.46 -5.38 -10.08
CA PHE A 66 -1.37 -5.34 -8.94
C PHE A 66 -0.82 -6.22 -7.82
N ALA A 67 -1.06 -5.82 -6.58
CA ALA A 67 -0.81 -6.66 -5.43
C ALA A 67 -2.02 -6.66 -4.50
N SER A 68 -2.35 -7.82 -3.97
CA SER A 68 -3.45 -8.05 -3.03
C SER A 68 -2.91 -8.25 -1.63
N PHE A 69 -3.52 -7.59 -0.67
CA PHE A 69 -3.17 -7.70 0.74
C PHE A 69 -4.42 -7.94 1.58
N HIS A 70 -4.29 -8.82 2.57
CA HIS A 70 -5.24 -8.91 3.65
C HIS A 70 -4.83 -7.92 4.75
N ILE A 71 -5.70 -6.95 5.05
CA ILE A 71 -5.41 -5.89 6.01
C ILE A 71 -6.33 -6.03 7.22
N LYS A 72 -5.72 -6.13 8.41
CA LYS A 72 -6.42 -5.99 9.69
C LYS A 72 -6.05 -4.63 10.26
N ALA A 73 -7.03 -3.76 10.43
CA ALA A 73 -6.81 -2.40 10.91
C ALA A 73 -8.06 -1.83 11.59
N PRO A 74 -7.90 -0.86 12.51
CA PRO A 74 -9.03 -0.14 13.07
C PRO A 74 -9.82 0.59 11.98
N ILE A 75 -11.12 0.76 12.18
CA ILE A 75 -12.01 1.41 11.21
C ILE A 75 -11.51 2.79 10.77
N PHE A 76 -10.97 3.60 11.67
CA PHE A 76 -10.47 4.93 11.31
C PHE A 76 -9.28 4.88 10.35
N VAL A 77 -8.43 3.84 10.41
CA VAL A 77 -7.34 3.60 9.45
C VAL A 77 -7.92 3.11 8.13
N ALA A 78 -8.82 2.11 8.17
CA ALA A 78 -9.46 1.56 6.97
C ALA A 78 -10.21 2.65 6.20
N ARG A 79 -10.92 3.55 6.88
CA ARG A 79 -11.62 4.69 6.28
C ARG A 79 -10.71 5.65 5.53
N GLN A 80 -9.44 5.80 5.93
CA GLN A 80 -8.46 6.59 5.19
C GLN A 80 -7.90 5.79 4.01
N LEU A 81 -7.64 4.49 4.20
CA LEU A 81 -7.10 3.63 3.16
C LEU A 81 -8.03 3.56 1.94
N VAL A 82 -9.33 3.34 2.15
CA VAL A 82 -10.31 3.19 1.05
C VAL A 82 -10.53 4.46 0.24
N LYS A 83 -10.04 5.62 0.68
CA LYS A 83 -10.07 6.86 -0.09
C LYS A 83 -9.07 6.89 -1.25
N HIS A 84 -8.13 5.96 -1.31
CA HIS A 84 -7.21 5.87 -2.44
C HIS A 84 -7.96 5.47 -3.71
N LYS A 85 -7.92 6.34 -4.71
CA LYS A 85 -8.77 6.28 -5.91
C LYS A 85 -8.68 4.96 -6.69
N PHE A 86 -7.50 4.36 -6.75
CA PHE A 86 -7.26 3.15 -7.54
C PHE A 86 -7.30 1.85 -6.73
N LEU A 87 -7.52 1.95 -5.41
CA LEU A 87 -7.64 0.79 -4.55
C LEU A 87 -8.99 0.09 -4.80
N ARG A 88 -8.95 -1.22 -4.94
CA ARG A 88 -10.13 -2.10 -4.88
C ARG A 88 -10.11 -2.78 -3.54
N TRP A 89 -11.25 -2.83 -2.85
CA TRP A 89 -11.34 -3.37 -1.50
C TRP A 89 -12.67 -4.05 -1.25
N ASN A 90 -12.64 -5.02 -0.38
CA ASN A 90 -13.78 -5.64 0.26
C ASN A 90 -13.51 -5.72 1.75
N GLU A 91 -14.55 -5.69 2.56
CA GLU A 91 -14.44 -5.84 4.00
C GLU A 91 -15.42 -6.90 4.54
N ILE A 92 -15.13 -7.39 5.74
CA ILE A 92 -16.05 -8.29 6.46
C ILE A 92 -17.36 -7.55 6.68
N SER A 93 -18.46 -8.19 6.28
CA SER A 93 -19.79 -7.63 6.48
C SER A 93 -20.43 -8.22 7.73
N ARG A 94 -20.82 -7.36 8.67
CA ARG A 94 -21.56 -7.75 9.86
C ARG A 94 -22.98 -8.27 9.58
N ARG A 95 -23.40 -8.26 8.34
CA ARG A 95 -24.63 -8.95 7.91
C ARG A 95 -24.44 -10.46 7.76
N TYR A 96 -23.19 -10.93 7.68
CA TYR A 96 -22.86 -12.33 7.39
C TYR A 96 -21.95 -12.96 8.45
N VAL A 97 -21.37 -12.16 9.32
CA VAL A 97 -20.39 -12.62 10.31
C VAL A 97 -20.79 -12.06 11.68
N ASP A 98 -21.02 -12.96 12.64
CA ASP A 98 -21.48 -12.66 13.99
C ASP A 98 -20.38 -12.75 15.04
N ASP A 99 -19.10 -12.82 14.61
CA ASP A 99 -17.97 -12.81 15.54
C ASP A 99 -17.98 -11.59 16.46
N GLU A 100 -17.51 -11.76 17.67
CA GLU A 100 -17.38 -10.64 18.60
C GLU A 100 -16.47 -9.54 18.00
N PRO A 101 -16.85 -8.26 18.13
CA PRO A 101 -16.05 -7.17 17.62
C PRO A 101 -14.75 -7.02 18.41
N GLU A 102 -13.64 -6.88 17.71
CA GLU A 102 -12.38 -6.43 18.30
C GLU A 102 -12.36 -4.91 18.41
N PHE A 103 -12.01 -4.40 19.58
CA PHE A 103 -11.82 -2.98 19.81
C PHE A 103 -10.33 -2.64 19.79
N PHE A 104 -9.99 -1.58 19.07
CA PHE A 104 -8.64 -1.05 19.09
C PHE A 104 -8.49 -0.05 20.22
N VAL A 105 -7.67 -0.41 21.19
CA VAL A 105 -7.27 0.49 22.28
C VAL A 105 -5.80 0.87 22.05
N PRO A 106 -5.46 2.14 21.83
CA PRO A 106 -4.07 2.56 21.66
C PRO A 106 -3.33 2.54 23.01
N ASP A 107 -2.06 2.20 22.99
CA ASP A 107 -1.19 2.25 24.17
C ASP A 107 -1.02 3.68 24.70
N VAL A 108 -1.16 4.65 23.82
CA VAL A 108 -1.04 6.08 24.13
C VAL A 108 -2.08 6.88 23.37
N TRP A 109 -2.86 7.63 24.08
CA TRP A 109 -3.76 8.63 23.49
C TRP A 109 -3.00 9.90 23.16
N ARG A 110 -3.18 10.40 21.93
CA ARG A 110 -2.51 11.59 21.43
C ARG A 110 -3.43 12.79 21.45
N GLY A 111 -2.91 13.91 21.94
CA GLY A 111 -3.60 15.19 21.91
C GLY A 111 -3.65 15.81 20.50
N ARG A 112 -4.47 16.83 20.35
CA ARG A 112 -4.54 17.63 19.12
C ARG A 112 -3.34 18.59 19.08
N SER A 113 -2.67 18.68 17.93
CA SER A 113 -1.64 19.70 17.73
C SER A 113 -2.26 21.09 17.59
N ALA A 114 -1.65 22.08 18.24
CA ALA A 114 -2.04 23.48 18.13
C ALA A 114 -1.75 24.05 16.74
N ASP A 115 -0.63 23.66 16.14
CA ASP A 115 -0.11 24.29 14.91
C ASP A 115 -0.41 23.51 13.63
N LYS A 116 -0.80 22.22 13.73
CA LYS A 116 -1.02 21.36 12.57
C LYS A 116 -2.45 20.86 12.52
N LYS A 117 -3.18 21.24 11.47
CA LYS A 117 -4.59 20.80 11.29
C LYS A 117 -4.80 19.29 11.27
N GLN A 118 -3.80 18.50 10.84
CA GLN A 118 -3.85 17.04 10.74
C GLN A 118 -2.75 16.35 11.57
N GLY A 119 -2.14 17.09 12.51
CA GLY A 119 -1.13 16.57 13.42
C GLY A 119 -1.71 16.16 14.77
N SER A 120 -0.95 15.37 15.51
CA SER A 120 -1.20 15.08 16.91
C SER A 120 0.05 15.39 17.73
N GLU A 121 -0.13 15.88 18.95
CA GLU A 121 0.96 16.30 19.82
C GLU A 121 0.66 15.93 21.28
N GLY A 122 1.72 15.64 22.02
CA GLY A 122 1.61 15.27 23.43
C GLY A 122 0.85 13.98 23.67
N LYS A 123 0.74 13.62 24.94
CA LYS A 123 -0.09 12.53 25.46
C LYS A 123 -1.30 13.13 26.17
N VAL A 124 -2.42 12.45 26.12
CA VAL A 124 -3.62 12.80 26.85
C VAL A 124 -3.92 11.66 27.81
N ASP A 125 -4.01 11.95 29.08
CA ASP A 125 -4.48 11.02 30.09
C ASP A 125 -6.02 11.02 30.07
N LEU A 126 -6.60 9.88 29.71
CA LEU A 126 -8.05 9.74 29.76
C LEU A 126 -8.53 9.53 31.21
N PRO A 127 -9.64 10.10 31.57
CA PRO A 127 -10.28 9.79 32.84
C PRO A 127 -10.58 8.30 32.99
N ALA A 128 -10.53 7.75 34.19
CA ALA A 128 -10.68 6.32 34.46
C ALA A 128 -11.97 5.70 33.86
N TYR A 129 -13.02 6.50 33.69
CA TYR A 129 -14.30 6.07 33.11
C TYR A 129 -14.35 6.10 31.59
N ALA A 130 -13.28 6.53 30.92
CA ALA A 130 -13.19 6.54 29.45
C ALA A 130 -12.66 5.20 28.89
N HIS A 131 -12.49 4.20 29.73
CA HIS A 131 -12.02 2.85 29.35
C HIS A 131 -13.16 1.81 29.22
N ILE A 132 -14.40 2.28 29.04
CA ILE A 132 -15.57 1.42 28.84
C ILE A 132 -15.78 1.13 27.37
#